data_ebe806dc6084320c0a94a92b280c4de2
#
_entry.id   ebe806dc6084320c0a94a92b280c4de2
#
_cell.length_a   1.000
_cell.length_b   1.000
_cell.length_c   1.000
_cell.angle_alpha   90.00
_cell.angle_beta   90.00
_cell.angle_gamma   90.00
#
_symmetry.space_group_name_H-M   'P 1'
#
loop_
_entity.id
_entity.type
_entity.pdbx_description
1 polymer ?
#
loop_
_entity_poly.entity_id
_entity_poly.type
_entity_poly.pdbx_seq_one_letter_code
_entity_poly.pdbx_strand_id
1 'polypeptide(L)'
;MSEHEPALPYRDASLPVEDRVEDLLGRMTVAEKAGMLFQTMIAPGPIDEANPHMGLASGEHMIGEQLMSHFNVLGTAPDTTALAEWTNALQERASRTRLGIPVTLSTDPRNHFTDNVGTAARAGAFSQWPETLGLAAIGSADLVEAFADTVRQEYLAVGIRLALHPQVDLATEPRWSRIGGTFGEDAELSAELVAGYIRGFQGAELGPQSVSTMTKHFPGGGPQLDGEDPHFAYGREQVYPGDNFDYHLIPFRAAIAAGAAQMMPYYGMPVGTEHEEVAFAFNHGIITGLLREELGFAGIVCTDWGLVTDTSIMGQDMPARAWGLEHLDELSRVERILQAGCDQFGGEARPELVVELVEQGRITEDRIDASVRRLLREKFVLGLFEQPYVDAGAASGIVGRADFVAAGEAAQRHAFTVLTNVEETLPVRSPRPRLYVEGVDPEVAAAYGEVVADPASADVALVRMQTPYEPRPGGFEAMFHAGSLDIPADEVERLRALALAVPTVLDMHLDRPAILTGVVDAVAALVASFGGSDAAFLDVVFGQALPEGRLPFDLPRSMAAVEASRSDVPYDTEDPLFRFGHGLTYPSGP
;
A
#
# COMPACT_ATOMS: atom_id res chain seq x y z
N MET A 1 34.20 45.27 -4.34
CA MET A 1 33.81 44.81 -3.00
C MET A 1 32.61 43.90 -3.24
N SER A 2 32.82 42.59 -3.19
CA SER A 2 31.71 41.64 -3.22
C SER A 2 30.99 41.77 -1.89
N GLU A 3 29.74 42.23 -1.93
CA GLU A 3 28.86 42.11 -0.78
C GLU A 3 28.81 40.59 -0.45
N HIS A 4 29.28 40.22 0.73
CA HIS A 4 29.06 38.89 1.26
C HIS A 4 27.54 38.76 1.41
N GLU A 5 26.91 37.94 0.57
CA GLU A 5 25.60 37.45 0.89
C GLU A 5 25.63 36.86 2.31
N PRO A 6 24.69 37.23 3.17
CA PRO A 6 24.69 36.70 4.53
C PRO A 6 24.62 35.19 4.45
N ALA A 7 25.51 34.48 5.14
CA ALA A 7 25.49 33.04 5.24
C ALA A 7 24.07 32.60 5.63
N LEU A 8 23.53 31.60 4.92
CA LEU A 8 22.24 31.01 5.22
C LEU A 8 22.49 29.76 6.08
N PRO A 9 22.35 29.84 7.42
CA PRO A 9 22.67 28.71 8.32
C PRO A 9 21.97 27.39 7.92
N TYR A 10 20.72 27.44 7.45
CA TYR A 10 20.02 26.22 7.02
C TYR A 10 20.72 25.49 5.86
N ARG A 11 21.57 26.14 5.07
CA ARG A 11 22.37 25.56 3.99
C ARG A 11 23.73 25.02 4.42
N ASP A 12 24.11 25.25 5.65
CA ASP A 12 25.39 24.76 6.19
C ASP A 12 25.19 23.35 6.78
N ALA A 13 25.62 22.32 6.02
CA ALA A 13 25.53 20.94 6.43
C ALA A 13 26.36 20.57 7.68
N SER A 14 27.25 21.45 8.13
CA SER A 14 28.03 21.25 9.37
C SER A 14 27.26 21.59 10.64
N LEU A 15 26.13 22.30 10.53
CA LEU A 15 25.29 22.67 11.66
C LEU A 15 24.32 21.52 12.02
N PRO A 16 23.92 21.41 13.29
CA PRO A 16 22.89 20.45 13.71
C PRO A 16 21.58 20.63 12.93
N VAL A 17 20.89 19.53 12.66
CA VAL A 17 19.61 19.55 11.92
C VAL A 17 18.60 20.49 12.57
N GLU A 18 18.49 20.49 13.89
CA GLU A 18 17.51 21.32 14.61
C GLU A 18 17.79 22.82 14.43
N ASP A 19 19.08 23.23 14.44
CA ASP A 19 19.47 24.62 14.21
C ASP A 19 19.12 25.06 12.78
N ARG A 20 19.31 24.18 11.81
CA ARG A 20 18.96 24.40 10.40
C ARG A 20 17.46 24.53 10.20
N VAL A 21 16.68 23.66 10.87
CA VAL A 21 15.21 23.68 10.86
C VAL A 21 14.71 25.02 11.38
N GLU A 22 15.17 25.45 12.55
CA GLU A 22 14.72 26.72 13.16
C GLU A 22 15.12 27.93 12.33
N ASP A 23 16.34 27.96 11.76
CA ASP A 23 16.77 29.06 10.87
C ASP A 23 15.89 29.15 9.62
N LEU A 24 15.59 27.99 8.96
CA LEU A 24 14.74 27.97 7.77
C LEU A 24 13.30 28.34 8.09
N LEU A 25 12.73 27.76 9.15
CA LEU A 25 11.37 28.04 9.62
C LEU A 25 11.17 29.54 9.91
N GLY A 26 12.15 30.17 10.59
CA GLY A 26 12.10 31.61 10.88
C GLY A 26 12.19 32.53 9.65
N ARG A 27 12.57 31.98 8.48
CA ARG A 27 12.63 32.72 7.21
C ARG A 27 11.37 32.54 6.36
N MET A 28 10.57 31.51 6.63
CA MET A 28 9.39 31.18 5.83
C MET A 28 8.26 32.17 6.07
N THR A 29 7.60 32.57 4.99
CA THR A 29 6.29 33.23 5.03
C THR A 29 5.19 32.23 5.35
N VAL A 30 4.02 32.72 5.80
CA VAL A 30 2.85 31.85 6.03
C VAL A 30 2.47 31.07 4.77
N ALA A 31 2.57 31.68 3.59
CA ALA A 31 2.28 31.00 2.32
C ALA A 31 3.26 29.85 2.03
N GLU A 32 4.55 30.02 2.31
CA GLU A 32 5.54 28.94 2.16
C GLU A 32 5.35 27.82 3.17
N LYS A 33 4.99 28.16 4.40
CA LYS A 33 4.58 27.18 5.43
C LYS A 33 3.34 26.41 5.00
N ALA A 34 2.31 27.11 4.53
CA ALA A 34 1.06 26.52 4.05
C ALA A 34 1.28 25.54 2.89
N GLY A 35 2.10 25.92 1.89
CA GLY A 35 2.42 25.04 0.76
C GLY A 35 3.06 23.73 1.18
N MET A 36 3.88 23.71 2.23
CA MET A 36 4.50 22.48 2.74
C MET A 36 3.51 21.49 3.38
N LEU A 37 2.35 21.96 3.87
CA LEU A 37 1.36 21.13 4.51
C LEU A 37 0.53 20.30 3.51
N PHE A 38 0.75 20.44 2.21
CA PHE A 38 -0.01 19.74 1.17
C PHE A 38 0.87 18.73 0.44
N GLN A 39 0.35 17.52 0.28
CA GLN A 39 0.94 16.43 -0.49
C GLN A 39 -0.10 15.94 -1.50
N THR A 40 0.04 16.34 -2.75
CA THR A 40 -0.88 15.95 -3.81
C THR A 40 -0.24 14.99 -4.80
N MET A 41 -1.05 14.52 -5.75
CA MET A 41 -0.58 13.64 -6.82
C MET A 41 0.16 14.43 -7.89
N ILE A 42 1.16 13.80 -8.51
CA ILE A 42 1.88 14.31 -9.68
C ILE A 42 2.18 13.16 -10.64
N ALA A 43 2.06 13.39 -11.94
CA ALA A 43 2.37 12.39 -12.95
C ALA A 43 3.65 12.75 -13.72
N PRO A 44 4.52 11.79 -14.06
CA PRO A 44 5.66 12.03 -14.94
C PRO A 44 5.24 12.59 -16.29
N GLY A 45 5.98 13.62 -16.77
CA GLY A 45 5.70 14.34 -18.02
C GLY A 45 6.35 15.72 -18.02
N PRO A 46 6.04 16.60 -18.99
CA PRO A 46 6.51 17.99 -18.96
C PRO A 46 6.04 18.70 -17.68
N ILE A 47 6.98 19.30 -16.95
CA ILE A 47 6.68 19.90 -15.63
C ILE A 47 5.84 21.19 -15.72
N ASP A 48 5.80 21.82 -16.87
CA ASP A 48 5.04 23.04 -17.20
C ASP A 48 3.62 22.76 -17.73
N GLU A 49 3.30 21.50 -18.01
CA GLU A 49 1.98 21.09 -18.49
C GLU A 49 1.12 20.50 -17.38
N ALA A 50 -0.15 20.93 -17.32
CA ALA A 50 -1.15 20.31 -16.47
C ALA A 50 -1.60 18.97 -17.07
N ASN A 51 -2.05 18.04 -16.20
CA ASN A 51 -2.69 16.81 -16.66
C ASN A 51 -4.22 16.90 -16.43
N PRO A 52 -4.99 17.44 -17.40
CA PRO A 52 -6.42 17.65 -17.24
C PRO A 52 -7.23 16.35 -17.15
N HIS A 53 -6.70 15.22 -17.69
CA HIS A 53 -7.37 13.91 -17.60
C HIS A 53 -7.41 13.37 -16.18
N MET A 54 -6.45 13.79 -15.35
CA MET A 54 -6.36 13.43 -13.95
C MET A 54 -6.70 14.59 -13.00
N GLY A 55 -7.11 15.74 -13.53
CA GLY A 55 -7.39 16.93 -12.74
C GLY A 55 -6.18 17.54 -12.05
N LEU A 56 -4.96 17.26 -12.52
CA LEU A 56 -3.72 17.70 -11.87
C LEU A 56 -3.19 18.99 -12.49
N ALA A 57 -2.80 19.94 -11.64
CA ALA A 57 -2.05 21.13 -12.04
C ALA A 57 -0.61 20.74 -12.48
N SER A 58 0.06 21.65 -13.20
CA SER A 58 1.47 21.45 -13.58
C SER A 58 2.40 21.50 -12.36
N GLY A 59 3.52 20.76 -12.43
CA GLY A 59 4.58 20.84 -11.43
C GLY A 59 5.13 22.26 -11.27
N GLU A 60 5.23 23.00 -12.39
CA GLU A 60 5.63 24.41 -12.40
C GLU A 60 4.73 25.28 -11.51
N HIS A 61 3.40 25.12 -11.64
CA HIS A 61 2.41 25.85 -10.83
C HIS A 61 2.46 25.43 -9.36
N MET A 62 2.43 24.10 -9.10
CA MET A 62 2.38 23.60 -7.72
C MET A 62 3.64 23.98 -6.91
N ILE A 63 4.82 23.87 -7.52
CA ILE A 63 6.09 24.22 -6.86
C ILE A 63 6.30 25.74 -6.82
N GLY A 64 6.00 26.44 -7.93
CA GLY A 64 6.34 27.84 -8.09
C GLY A 64 5.38 28.83 -7.49
N GLU A 65 4.08 28.54 -7.57
CA GLU A 65 3.01 29.44 -7.15
C GLU A 65 2.33 28.97 -5.86
N GLN A 66 2.01 27.67 -5.75
CA GLN A 66 1.43 27.10 -4.54
C GLN A 66 2.47 26.75 -3.47
N LEU A 67 3.77 26.82 -3.80
CA LEU A 67 4.92 26.61 -2.90
C LEU A 67 4.92 25.22 -2.25
N MET A 68 4.34 24.24 -2.93
CA MET A 68 4.27 22.85 -2.48
C MET A 68 5.60 22.13 -2.69
N SER A 69 5.92 21.19 -1.82
CA SER A 69 7.18 20.44 -1.87
C SER A 69 7.04 18.95 -1.57
N HIS A 70 5.83 18.42 -1.55
CA HIS A 70 5.56 16.97 -1.37
C HIS A 70 4.58 16.50 -2.42
N PHE A 71 4.90 15.39 -3.10
CA PHE A 71 4.06 14.85 -4.19
C PHE A 71 4.09 13.34 -4.22
N ASN A 72 2.92 12.73 -4.48
CA ASN A 72 2.77 11.30 -4.74
C ASN A 72 2.83 11.03 -6.26
N VAL A 73 3.79 10.21 -6.68
CA VAL A 73 4.04 9.90 -8.10
C VAL A 73 3.01 8.88 -8.58
N LEU A 74 2.16 9.31 -9.51
CA LEU A 74 1.18 8.45 -10.17
C LEU A 74 1.75 7.72 -11.38
N GLY A 75 1.14 6.58 -11.66
CA GLY A 75 1.36 5.81 -12.87
C GLY A 75 2.66 5.03 -12.89
N THR A 76 2.78 4.22 -13.94
CA THR A 76 3.96 3.40 -14.21
C THR A 76 4.94 4.20 -15.04
N ALA A 77 6.19 4.28 -14.61
CA ALA A 77 7.26 4.83 -15.43
C ALA A 77 7.81 3.72 -16.34
N PRO A 78 7.66 3.83 -17.66
CA PRO A 78 8.17 2.81 -18.60
C PRO A 78 9.69 2.85 -18.73
N ASP A 79 10.29 3.99 -18.40
CA ASP A 79 11.73 4.25 -18.49
C ASP A 79 12.22 4.92 -17.20
N THR A 80 13.12 4.24 -16.51
CA THR A 80 13.68 4.67 -15.22
C THR A 80 14.63 5.85 -15.38
N THR A 81 15.34 5.96 -16.50
CA THR A 81 16.19 7.12 -16.80
C THR A 81 15.32 8.36 -16.97
N ALA A 82 14.25 8.26 -17.77
CA ALA A 82 13.31 9.36 -17.95
C ALA A 82 12.61 9.77 -16.62
N LEU A 83 12.28 8.81 -15.76
CA LEU A 83 11.74 9.10 -14.43
C LEU A 83 12.73 9.87 -13.55
N ALA A 84 14.00 9.46 -13.55
CA ALA A 84 15.06 10.11 -12.79
C ALA A 84 15.36 11.53 -13.33
N GLU A 85 15.37 11.71 -14.65
CA GLU A 85 15.50 13.03 -15.29
C GLU A 85 14.34 13.96 -14.93
N TRP A 86 13.11 13.44 -14.95
CA TRP A 86 11.92 14.17 -14.52
C TRP A 86 11.98 14.56 -13.06
N THR A 87 12.41 13.67 -12.17
CA THR A 87 12.66 13.98 -10.76
C THR A 87 13.66 15.13 -10.60
N ASN A 88 14.77 15.06 -11.36
CA ASN A 88 15.76 16.13 -11.36
C ASN A 88 15.19 17.47 -11.87
N ALA A 89 14.30 17.46 -12.84
CA ALA A 89 13.63 18.68 -13.31
C ALA A 89 12.72 19.31 -12.25
N LEU A 90 12.02 18.52 -11.42
CA LEU A 90 11.25 19.01 -10.28
C LEU A 90 12.17 19.64 -9.21
N GLN A 91 13.30 19.01 -8.91
CA GLN A 91 14.29 19.53 -7.97
C GLN A 91 14.93 20.85 -8.48
N GLU A 92 15.25 20.92 -9.76
CA GLU A 92 15.74 22.14 -10.39
C GLU A 92 14.70 23.27 -10.31
N ARG A 93 13.42 22.95 -10.51
CA ARG A 93 12.34 23.93 -10.31
C ARG A 93 12.25 24.42 -8.88
N ALA A 94 12.31 23.50 -7.92
CA ALA A 94 12.30 23.82 -6.48
C ALA A 94 13.49 24.71 -6.07
N SER A 95 14.67 24.43 -6.61
CA SER A 95 15.90 25.22 -6.31
C SER A 95 15.79 26.69 -6.70
N ARG A 96 14.91 27.01 -7.65
CA ARG A 96 14.65 28.39 -8.13
C ARG A 96 13.61 29.13 -7.30
N THR A 97 12.97 28.50 -6.32
CA THR A 97 12.12 29.21 -5.36
C THR A 97 12.95 30.02 -4.37
N ARG A 98 12.34 30.95 -3.68
CA ARG A 98 13.03 31.88 -2.76
C ARG A 98 13.92 31.19 -1.72
N LEU A 99 13.47 30.05 -1.18
CA LEU A 99 14.21 29.31 -0.14
C LEU A 99 14.86 28.03 -0.70
N GLY A 100 14.52 27.60 -1.91
CA GLY A 100 15.08 26.42 -2.54
C GLY A 100 14.82 25.14 -1.74
N ILE A 101 13.62 25.00 -1.16
CA ILE A 101 13.23 23.80 -0.40
C ILE A 101 13.05 22.64 -1.39
N PRO A 102 13.81 21.54 -1.23
CA PRO A 102 13.74 20.42 -2.17
C PRO A 102 12.42 19.69 -2.09
N VAL A 103 12.03 19.07 -3.22
CA VAL A 103 10.83 18.22 -3.32
C VAL A 103 11.07 16.88 -2.65
N THR A 104 10.07 16.38 -1.91
CA THR A 104 9.96 14.98 -1.48
C THR A 104 8.95 14.26 -2.37
N LEU A 105 9.39 13.25 -3.09
CA LEU A 105 8.52 12.38 -3.87
C LEU A 105 8.15 11.15 -3.07
N SER A 106 6.86 10.83 -3.06
CA SER A 106 6.31 9.61 -2.49
C SER A 106 5.72 8.71 -3.56
N THR A 107 5.43 7.47 -3.20
CA THR A 107 4.69 6.54 -4.05
C THR A 107 3.91 5.54 -3.21
N ASP A 108 2.74 5.12 -3.71
CA ASP A 108 2.10 3.89 -3.27
C ASP A 108 2.95 2.66 -3.67
N PRO A 109 2.71 1.47 -3.10
CA PRO A 109 3.47 0.27 -3.45
C PRO A 109 3.52 0.07 -4.97
N ARG A 110 4.73 -0.19 -5.51
CA ARG A 110 4.93 -0.43 -6.95
C ARG A 110 5.79 -1.65 -7.27
N ASN A 111 5.99 -2.52 -6.30
CA ASN A 111 6.79 -3.74 -6.48
C ASN A 111 5.93 -5.02 -6.42
N HIS A 112 4.61 -4.90 -6.58
CA HIS A 112 3.65 -6.00 -6.51
C HIS A 112 2.90 -6.19 -7.84
N PHE A 113 1.88 -7.01 -7.87
CA PHE A 113 1.06 -7.32 -9.04
C PHE A 113 -0.14 -6.38 -9.18
N THR A 114 -0.64 -5.85 -8.06
CA THR A 114 -1.80 -4.95 -8.01
C THR A 114 -1.55 -3.67 -8.80
N ASP A 115 -2.56 -3.28 -9.59
CA ASP A 115 -2.61 -2.02 -10.33
C ASP A 115 -3.93 -1.32 -10.02
N ASN A 116 -3.89 -0.44 -9.04
CA ASN A 116 -5.04 0.33 -8.57
C ASN A 116 -4.60 1.76 -8.29
N VAL A 117 -5.07 2.72 -9.07
CA VAL A 117 -4.66 4.14 -9.00
C VAL A 117 -4.82 4.77 -7.61
N GLY A 118 -5.68 4.22 -6.75
CA GLY A 118 -5.88 4.68 -5.37
C GLY A 118 -4.99 3.99 -4.33
N THR A 119 -4.31 2.89 -4.65
CA THR A 119 -3.64 2.06 -3.63
C THR A 119 -2.30 1.47 -4.03
N ALA A 120 -2.03 1.30 -5.32
CA ALA A 120 -0.82 0.67 -5.84
C ALA A 120 -0.54 1.08 -7.29
N ALA A 121 0.70 0.96 -7.74
CA ALA A 121 1.11 1.13 -9.11
C ALA A 121 1.80 -0.15 -9.62
N ARG A 122 1.66 -0.45 -10.92
CA ARG A 122 2.38 -1.57 -11.53
C ARG A 122 3.89 -1.44 -11.34
N ALA A 123 4.55 -2.57 -11.14
CA ALA A 123 6.00 -2.64 -11.02
C ALA A 123 6.71 -2.04 -12.24
N GLY A 124 6.26 -2.35 -13.46
CA GLY A 124 6.90 -1.86 -14.67
C GLY A 124 8.34 -2.32 -14.76
N ALA A 125 9.28 -1.39 -14.66
CA ALA A 125 10.71 -1.67 -14.66
C ALA A 125 11.28 -2.10 -13.29
N PHE A 126 10.53 -1.91 -12.20
CA PHE A 126 10.94 -2.29 -10.85
C PHE A 126 10.87 -3.82 -10.65
N SER A 127 11.62 -4.35 -9.71
CA SER A 127 11.53 -5.76 -9.31
C SER A 127 10.11 -6.08 -8.82
N GLN A 128 9.59 -7.26 -9.20
CA GLN A 128 8.22 -7.67 -8.87
C GLN A 128 8.22 -8.78 -7.83
N TRP A 129 7.52 -8.55 -6.75
CA TRP A 129 7.42 -9.42 -5.57
C TRP A 129 5.96 -9.84 -5.35
N PRO A 130 5.70 -10.91 -4.56
CA PRO A 130 4.33 -11.22 -4.18
C PRO A 130 3.68 -10.04 -3.45
N GLU A 131 2.36 -10.02 -3.39
CA GLU A 131 1.63 -9.03 -2.59
C GLU A 131 2.05 -9.10 -1.11
N THR A 132 1.69 -8.09 -0.33
CA THR A 132 1.98 -8.07 1.11
C THR A 132 1.43 -9.32 1.82
N LEU A 133 0.25 -9.82 1.43
CA LEU A 133 -0.27 -11.11 1.87
C LEU A 133 0.66 -12.29 1.54
N GLY A 134 1.33 -12.25 0.38
CA GLY A 134 2.30 -13.29 0.02
C GLY A 134 3.57 -13.23 0.85
N LEU A 135 4.03 -12.04 1.22
CA LEU A 135 5.11 -11.86 2.19
C LEU A 135 4.71 -12.41 3.57
N ALA A 136 3.47 -12.19 3.98
CA ALA A 136 2.91 -12.76 5.21
C ALA A 136 2.76 -14.29 5.13
N ALA A 137 2.38 -14.83 3.97
CA ALA A 137 2.31 -16.27 3.77
C ALA A 137 3.68 -16.95 3.93
N ILE A 138 4.77 -16.29 3.55
CA ILE A 138 6.14 -16.75 3.81
C ILE A 138 6.49 -16.61 5.30
N GLY A 139 6.01 -15.55 5.97
CA GLY A 139 6.14 -15.34 7.42
C GLY A 139 7.57 -15.10 7.90
N SER A 140 8.43 -14.48 7.09
CA SER A 140 9.83 -14.22 7.43
C SER A 140 10.13 -12.73 7.51
N ALA A 141 10.38 -12.20 8.71
CA ALA A 141 10.76 -10.81 8.92
C ALA A 141 12.09 -10.46 8.22
N ASP A 142 13.05 -11.39 8.16
CA ASP A 142 14.32 -11.19 7.47
C ASP A 142 14.11 -11.04 5.96
N LEU A 143 13.20 -11.83 5.37
CA LEU A 143 12.85 -11.71 3.95
C LEU A 143 12.12 -10.39 3.67
N VAL A 144 11.23 -9.96 4.56
CA VAL A 144 10.53 -8.68 4.45
C VAL A 144 11.51 -7.51 4.56
N GLU A 145 12.51 -7.59 5.44
CA GLU A 145 13.57 -6.59 5.53
C GLU A 145 14.42 -6.55 4.25
N ALA A 146 14.78 -7.70 3.69
CA ALA A 146 15.52 -7.78 2.43
C ALA A 146 14.70 -7.27 1.22
N PHE A 147 13.40 -7.58 1.16
CA PHE A 147 12.46 -6.98 0.21
C PHE A 147 12.46 -5.45 0.30
N ALA A 148 12.26 -4.93 1.51
CA ALA A 148 12.18 -3.50 1.76
C ALA A 148 13.49 -2.78 1.43
N ASP A 149 14.65 -3.37 1.73
CA ASP A 149 15.96 -2.83 1.34
C ASP A 149 16.17 -2.82 -0.18
N THR A 150 15.69 -3.86 -0.88
CA THR A 150 15.71 -3.91 -2.35
C THR A 150 14.90 -2.76 -2.93
N VAL A 151 13.65 -2.61 -2.48
CA VAL A 151 12.74 -1.54 -2.94
C VAL A 151 13.29 -0.16 -2.61
N ARG A 152 13.88 0.01 -1.41
CA ARG A 152 14.56 1.25 -1.02
C ARG A 152 15.65 1.65 -2.02
N GLN A 153 16.48 0.70 -2.46
CA GLN A 153 17.55 0.97 -3.42
C GLN A 153 16.96 1.40 -4.78
N GLU A 154 15.91 0.74 -5.24
CA GLU A 154 15.22 1.09 -6.49
C GLU A 154 14.57 2.48 -6.39
N TYR A 155 13.91 2.81 -5.27
CA TYR A 155 13.28 4.11 -5.05
C TYR A 155 14.31 5.24 -5.01
N LEU A 156 15.42 5.05 -4.29
CA LEU A 156 16.51 6.03 -4.24
C LEU A 156 17.09 6.32 -5.62
N ALA A 157 17.21 5.30 -6.48
CA ALA A 157 17.77 5.46 -7.82
C ALA A 157 16.96 6.40 -8.73
N VAL A 158 15.65 6.56 -8.46
CA VAL A 158 14.75 7.45 -9.20
C VAL A 158 14.28 8.65 -8.40
N GLY A 159 14.79 8.83 -7.18
CA GLY A 159 14.52 10.00 -6.33
C GLY A 159 13.23 9.95 -5.52
N ILE A 160 12.62 8.78 -5.37
CA ILE A 160 11.51 8.57 -4.43
C ILE A 160 12.09 8.45 -3.02
N ARG A 161 11.59 9.27 -2.09
CA ARG A 161 12.13 9.38 -0.73
C ARG A 161 11.11 9.09 0.37
N LEU A 162 9.87 8.79 0.00
CA LEU A 162 8.78 8.44 0.90
C LEU A 162 7.95 7.30 0.30
N ALA A 163 7.75 6.24 1.07
CA ALA A 163 6.88 5.13 0.77
C ALA A 163 5.53 5.34 1.48
N LEU A 164 4.41 5.44 0.74
CA LEU A 164 3.06 5.51 1.31
C LEU A 164 2.59 4.11 1.76
N HIS A 165 3.46 3.41 2.40
CA HIS A 165 3.32 2.07 2.95
C HIS A 165 4.36 1.85 4.06
N PRO A 166 4.27 0.76 4.89
CA PRO A 166 3.41 -0.40 4.77
C PRO A 166 1.96 -0.14 5.19
N GLN A 167 1.03 -0.96 4.64
CA GLN A 167 -0.31 -1.11 5.16
C GLN A 167 -0.31 -2.21 6.22
N VAL A 168 -0.70 -1.87 7.45
CA VAL A 168 -0.64 -2.79 8.61
C VAL A 168 -2.00 -3.04 9.26
N ASP A 169 -3.06 -2.68 8.54
CA ASP A 169 -4.43 -3.05 8.90
C ASP A 169 -4.54 -4.57 9.03
N LEU A 170 -5.45 -5.06 9.86
CA LEU A 170 -5.66 -6.50 10.04
C LEU A 170 -6.87 -6.99 9.23
N ALA A 171 -6.73 -8.12 8.54
CA ALA A 171 -7.73 -8.71 7.66
C ALA A 171 -8.84 -9.44 8.44
N THR A 172 -9.44 -8.80 9.44
CA THR A 172 -10.43 -9.42 10.34
C THR A 172 -11.85 -9.45 9.75
N GLU A 173 -12.15 -8.57 8.76
CA GLU A 173 -13.39 -8.63 7.98
C GLU A 173 -13.10 -9.22 6.60
N PRO A 174 -13.47 -10.48 6.32
CA PRO A 174 -13.07 -11.19 5.10
C PRO A 174 -13.55 -10.56 3.79
N ARG A 175 -14.61 -9.74 3.81
CA ARG A 175 -15.16 -9.09 2.62
C ARG A 175 -14.43 -7.80 2.23
N TRP A 176 -13.62 -7.24 3.14
CA TRP A 176 -12.97 -5.96 2.92
C TRP A 176 -12.01 -5.98 1.72
N SER A 177 -12.15 -5.01 0.83
CA SER A 177 -11.46 -4.95 -0.47
C SER A 177 -9.95 -4.69 -0.39
N ARG A 178 -9.41 -4.27 0.77
CA ARG A 178 -8.02 -3.87 0.92
C ARG A 178 -7.13 -4.91 1.63
N ILE A 179 -7.67 -6.12 1.84
CA ILE A 179 -6.95 -7.22 2.49
C ILE A 179 -5.64 -7.56 1.78
N GLY A 180 -5.60 -7.52 0.44
CA GLY A 180 -4.42 -7.86 -0.37
C GLY A 180 -3.15 -7.06 -0.01
N GLY A 181 -3.32 -5.83 0.50
CA GLY A 181 -2.22 -4.96 0.94
C GLY A 181 -1.77 -5.18 2.39
N THR A 182 -2.42 -6.06 3.15
CA THR A 182 -2.16 -6.31 4.58
C THR A 182 -1.21 -7.49 4.79
N PHE A 183 -0.75 -7.69 6.04
CA PHE A 183 -0.05 -8.91 6.47
C PHE A 183 -1.00 -10.00 7.00
N GLY A 184 -2.32 -9.91 6.69
CA GLY A 184 -3.31 -10.88 7.16
C GLY A 184 -4.00 -10.45 8.46
N GLU A 185 -4.61 -11.42 9.16
CA GLU A 185 -5.44 -11.13 10.35
C GLU A 185 -4.71 -11.27 11.69
N ASP A 186 -3.49 -11.87 11.70
CA ASP A 186 -2.71 -12.06 12.92
C ASP A 186 -1.90 -10.80 13.27
N ALA A 187 -2.18 -10.20 14.41
CA ALA A 187 -1.56 -8.96 14.84
C ALA A 187 -0.08 -9.13 15.23
N GLU A 188 0.31 -10.27 15.79
CA GLU A 188 1.69 -10.53 16.21
C GLU A 188 2.58 -10.78 14.99
N LEU A 189 2.12 -11.58 14.02
CA LEU A 189 2.79 -11.74 12.73
C LEU A 189 2.95 -10.40 12.03
N SER A 190 1.86 -9.61 11.95
CA SER A 190 1.89 -8.27 11.34
C SER A 190 2.89 -7.35 12.05
N ALA A 191 2.96 -7.40 13.38
CA ALA A 191 3.91 -6.63 14.19
C ALA A 191 5.37 -7.02 13.91
N GLU A 192 5.65 -8.32 13.76
CA GLU A 192 6.98 -8.82 13.42
C GLU A 192 7.40 -8.37 12.02
N LEU A 193 6.53 -8.54 11.03
CA LEU A 193 6.82 -8.23 9.63
C LEU A 193 6.95 -6.73 9.37
N VAL A 194 6.10 -5.89 10.00
CA VAL A 194 6.20 -4.44 9.84
C VAL A 194 7.50 -3.88 10.41
N ALA A 195 8.01 -4.45 11.49
CA ALA A 195 9.31 -4.04 12.03
C ALA A 195 10.46 -4.31 11.04
N GLY A 196 10.47 -5.47 10.38
CA GLY A 196 11.40 -5.77 9.28
C GLY A 196 11.24 -4.82 8.10
N TYR A 197 9.99 -4.55 7.71
CA TYR A 197 9.67 -3.65 6.61
C TYR A 197 10.24 -2.24 6.83
N ILE A 198 10.01 -1.66 8.00
CA ILE A 198 10.49 -0.32 8.35
C ILE A 198 12.03 -0.28 8.39
N ARG A 199 12.67 -1.30 8.99
CA ARG A 199 14.14 -1.37 9.02
C ARG A 199 14.75 -1.46 7.62
N GLY A 200 14.14 -2.22 6.70
CA GLY A 200 14.61 -2.34 5.33
C GLY A 200 14.54 -1.01 4.57
N PHE A 201 13.45 -0.23 4.73
CA PHE A 201 13.29 1.09 4.09
C PHE A 201 14.12 2.18 4.75
N GLN A 202 14.13 2.24 6.07
CA GLN A 202 14.71 3.37 6.81
C GLN A 202 16.14 3.10 7.30
N GLY A 203 16.53 1.83 7.44
CA GLY A 203 17.74 1.44 8.15
C GLY A 203 17.55 1.44 9.66
N ALA A 204 18.63 1.34 10.42
CA ALA A 204 18.61 1.44 11.89
C ALA A 204 18.21 2.84 12.38
N GLU A 205 18.56 3.86 11.62
CA GLU A 205 18.18 5.26 11.82
C GLU A 205 17.90 5.91 10.48
N LEU A 206 16.92 6.81 10.45
CA LEU A 206 16.60 7.58 9.26
C LEU A 206 17.77 8.46 8.83
N GLY A 207 18.13 8.44 7.56
CA GLY A 207 19.28 9.17 7.04
C GLY A 207 19.29 9.35 5.52
N PRO A 208 20.40 9.85 4.94
CA PRO A 208 20.48 10.14 3.51
C PRO A 208 20.29 8.94 2.58
N GLN A 209 20.52 7.73 3.07
CA GLN A 209 20.30 6.49 2.33
C GLN A 209 18.95 5.82 2.64
N SER A 210 18.07 6.50 3.36
CA SER A 210 16.76 5.99 3.73
C SER A 210 15.68 6.45 2.75
N VAL A 211 14.62 5.65 2.67
CA VAL A 211 13.29 6.06 2.22
C VAL A 211 12.39 6.05 3.44
N SER A 212 11.75 7.17 3.76
CA SER A 212 10.79 7.25 4.86
C SER A 212 9.59 6.33 4.59
N THR A 213 9.01 5.75 5.64
CA THR A 213 7.77 4.98 5.56
C THR A 213 6.61 5.76 6.15
N MET A 214 5.45 5.69 5.52
CA MET A 214 4.17 6.17 6.03
C MET A 214 3.28 4.98 6.34
N THR A 215 3.32 4.54 7.60
CA THR A 215 2.53 3.39 8.04
C THR A 215 1.04 3.72 8.03
N LYS A 216 0.22 2.83 7.48
CA LYS A 216 -1.22 3.05 7.27
C LYS A 216 -2.05 1.79 7.53
N HIS A 217 -3.33 1.93 7.88
CA HIS A 217 -4.07 3.18 8.10
C HIS A 217 -4.49 3.28 9.57
N PHE A 218 -3.89 4.18 10.32
CA PHE A 218 -4.14 4.33 11.76
C PHE A 218 -5.61 4.70 12.05
N PRO A 219 -6.26 4.09 13.06
CA PRO A 219 -5.80 3.10 14.03
C PRO A 219 -6.06 1.63 13.63
N GLY A 220 -6.22 1.32 12.36
CA GLY A 220 -6.48 0.00 11.78
C GLY A 220 -7.78 -0.03 11.00
N GLY A 221 -7.70 -0.31 9.68
CA GLY A 221 -8.82 -0.23 8.75
C GLY A 221 -9.65 -1.52 8.61
N GLY A 222 -9.23 -2.63 9.24
CA GLY A 222 -9.86 -3.95 9.07
C GLY A 222 -11.34 -4.05 9.43
N PRO A 223 -11.82 -3.52 10.57
CA PRO A 223 -13.19 -3.71 11.04
C PRO A 223 -14.21 -2.82 10.34
N GLN A 224 -14.36 -2.98 9.03
CA GLN A 224 -15.34 -2.24 8.23
C GLN A 224 -16.72 -2.89 8.31
N LEU A 225 -17.77 -2.08 8.50
CA LEU A 225 -19.14 -2.58 8.49
C LEU A 225 -19.45 -3.26 7.15
N ASP A 226 -19.83 -4.52 7.19
CA ASP A 226 -20.13 -5.37 6.03
C ASP A 226 -18.97 -5.49 5.00
N GLY A 227 -17.74 -5.16 5.40
CA GLY A 227 -16.56 -5.17 4.52
C GLY A 227 -16.54 -4.04 3.49
N GLU A 228 -17.43 -3.05 3.61
CA GLU A 228 -17.51 -1.93 2.68
C GLU A 228 -16.39 -0.92 2.92
N ASP A 229 -15.82 -0.39 1.83
CA ASP A 229 -14.63 0.44 1.90
C ASP A 229 -14.96 1.93 2.14
N PRO A 230 -14.30 2.61 3.08
CA PRO A 230 -14.60 4.00 3.46
C PRO A 230 -14.09 5.06 2.47
N HIS A 231 -13.51 4.67 1.33
CA HIS A 231 -13.39 5.59 0.19
C HIS A 231 -14.75 6.06 -0.29
N PHE A 232 -15.81 5.30 0.03
CA PHE A 232 -17.20 5.56 -0.41
C PHE A 232 -18.12 5.81 0.79
N ALA A 233 -19.13 6.66 0.60
CA ALA A 233 -20.01 7.08 1.68
C ALA A 233 -20.76 5.93 2.37
N TYR A 234 -21.05 4.85 1.65
CA TYR A 234 -21.72 3.66 2.18
C TYR A 234 -20.80 2.80 3.08
N GLY A 235 -19.47 2.88 2.90
CA GLY A 235 -18.48 2.15 3.68
C GLY A 235 -17.83 2.95 4.82
N ARG A 236 -18.37 4.12 5.15
CA ARG A 236 -17.77 5.04 6.14
C ARG A 236 -17.69 4.51 7.56
N GLU A 237 -18.58 3.55 7.93
CA GLU A 237 -18.70 3.07 9.30
C GLU A 237 -17.69 1.97 9.61
N GLN A 238 -16.93 2.19 10.68
CA GLN A 238 -16.01 1.21 11.24
C GLN A 238 -16.52 0.79 12.61
N VAL A 239 -16.69 -0.52 12.83
CA VAL A 239 -17.42 -1.08 13.96
C VAL A 239 -16.59 -2.12 14.70
N TYR A 240 -16.79 -2.22 16.02
CA TYR A 240 -16.04 -3.12 16.89
C TYR A 240 -17.00 -4.02 17.71
N PRO A 241 -17.75 -4.93 17.06
CA PRO A 241 -18.73 -5.77 17.72
C PRO A 241 -18.13 -6.76 18.74
N GLY A 242 -16.83 -6.99 18.67
CA GLY A 242 -16.07 -7.81 19.63
C GLY A 242 -15.39 -7.02 20.74
N ASP A 243 -15.55 -5.68 20.77
CA ASP A 243 -14.84 -4.79 21.70
C ASP A 243 -13.31 -4.96 21.63
N ASN A 244 -12.78 -5.15 20.41
CA ASN A 244 -11.40 -5.58 20.18
C ASN A 244 -10.51 -4.51 19.52
N PHE A 245 -10.79 -3.23 19.77
CA PHE A 245 -10.06 -2.09 19.21
C PHE A 245 -8.55 -2.18 19.45
N ASP A 246 -8.11 -2.54 20.67
CA ASP A 246 -6.69 -2.59 21.04
C ASP A 246 -5.89 -3.63 20.26
N TYR A 247 -6.52 -4.69 19.75
CA TYR A 247 -5.88 -5.69 18.92
C TYR A 247 -5.35 -5.08 17.62
N HIS A 248 -6.11 -4.15 17.02
CA HIS A 248 -5.74 -3.45 15.79
C HIS A 248 -4.59 -2.46 15.98
N LEU A 249 -4.30 -2.06 17.23
CA LEU A 249 -3.17 -1.19 17.55
C LEU A 249 -1.81 -1.91 17.64
N ILE A 250 -1.81 -3.25 17.78
CA ILE A 250 -0.56 -4.03 17.97
C ILE A 250 0.46 -3.77 16.85
N PRO A 251 0.10 -3.85 15.54
CA PRO A 251 1.05 -3.57 14.46
C PRO A 251 1.54 -2.12 14.45
N PHE A 252 0.69 -1.15 14.84
CA PHE A 252 1.08 0.26 14.91
C PHE A 252 2.05 0.54 16.06
N ARG A 253 1.85 -0.11 17.23
CA ARG A 253 2.82 -0.05 18.34
C ARG A 253 4.19 -0.59 17.90
N ALA A 254 4.22 -1.69 17.16
CA ALA A 254 5.44 -2.26 16.60
C ALA A 254 6.08 -1.33 15.55
N ALA A 255 5.29 -0.71 14.68
CA ALA A 255 5.77 0.26 13.71
C ALA A 255 6.41 1.48 14.38
N ILE A 256 5.78 2.03 15.42
CA ILE A 256 6.32 3.15 16.20
C ILE A 256 7.64 2.73 16.88
N ALA A 257 7.68 1.55 17.48
CA ALA A 257 8.88 1.01 18.12
C ALA A 257 10.02 0.76 17.11
N ALA A 258 9.70 0.41 15.86
CA ALA A 258 10.66 0.26 14.77
C ALA A 258 11.10 1.61 14.15
N GLY A 259 10.56 2.74 14.62
CA GLY A 259 10.94 4.08 14.18
C GLY A 259 10.22 4.57 12.92
N ALA A 260 8.97 4.13 12.66
CA ALA A 260 8.16 4.64 11.56
C ALA A 260 8.21 6.17 11.49
N ALA A 261 8.56 6.74 10.34
CA ALA A 261 8.76 8.18 10.18
C ALA A 261 7.42 8.93 10.07
N GLN A 262 6.45 8.33 9.41
CA GLN A 262 5.14 8.94 9.15
C GLN A 262 4.00 7.97 9.44
N MET A 263 2.82 8.52 9.68
CA MET A 263 1.58 7.79 9.94
C MET A 263 0.44 8.40 9.13
N MET A 264 -0.42 7.55 8.55
CA MET A 264 -1.61 7.98 7.82
C MET A 264 -2.85 7.46 8.54
N PRO A 265 -3.72 8.34 9.07
CA PRO A 265 -5.03 7.93 9.58
C PRO A 265 -5.98 7.53 8.44
N TYR A 266 -6.83 6.52 8.70
CA TYR A 266 -7.79 6.02 7.72
C TYR A 266 -9.02 6.92 7.57
N TYR A 267 -9.81 6.64 6.53
CA TYR A 267 -11.09 7.33 6.29
C TYR A 267 -12.19 6.91 7.26
N GLY A 268 -12.10 5.75 7.89
CA GLY A 268 -13.14 5.16 8.71
C GLY A 268 -13.64 6.10 9.81
N MET A 269 -14.92 5.98 10.12
CA MET A 269 -15.61 6.68 11.20
C MET A 269 -15.99 5.65 12.26
N PRO A 270 -15.44 5.72 13.49
CA PRO A 270 -15.75 4.76 14.55
C PRO A 270 -17.19 4.95 15.03
N VAL A 271 -18.00 3.90 14.99
CA VAL A 271 -19.40 3.94 15.40
C VAL A 271 -19.62 3.07 16.61
N GLY A 272 -20.36 3.59 17.61
CA GLY A 272 -20.69 2.85 18.83
C GLY A 272 -19.48 2.62 19.77
N THR A 273 -18.45 3.44 19.68
CA THR A 273 -17.27 3.42 20.55
C THR A 273 -17.24 4.63 21.49
N GLU A 274 -16.23 4.77 22.33
CA GLU A 274 -16.02 5.97 23.14
C GLU A 274 -15.47 7.16 22.35
N HIS A 275 -15.02 6.93 21.11
CA HIS A 275 -14.46 7.96 20.25
C HIS A 275 -15.58 8.76 19.55
N GLU A 276 -15.27 10.00 19.18
CA GLU A 276 -16.18 10.83 18.40
C GLU A 276 -16.46 10.16 17.04
N GLU A 277 -17.73 10.13 16.63
CA GLU A 277 -18.17 9.54 15.35
C GLU A 277 -17.86 10.46 14.17
N VAL A 278 -16.57 10.64 13.87
CA VAL A 278 -16.03 11.35 12.72
C VAL A 278 -14.85 10.58 12.14
N ALA A 279 -14.56 10.78 10.86
CA ALA A 279 -13.41 10.13 10.22
C ALA A 279 -12.12 10.42 11.00
N PHE A 280 -11.24 9.42 11.08
CA PHE A 280 -10.13 9.42 12.04
C PHE A 280 -9.20 10.63 11.93
N ALA A 281 -8.96 11.18 10.74
CA ALA A 281 -8.13 12.37 10.59
C ALA A 281 -8.74 13.65 11.20
N PHE A 282 -10.04 13.67 11.45
CA PHE A 282 -10.74 14.77 12.12
C PHE A 282 -10.89 14.55 13.63
N ASN A 283 -10.49 13.38 14.14
CA ASN A 283 -10.74 12.95 15.51
C ASN A 283 -9.56 13.31 16.41
N HIS A 284 -9.71 14.34 17.24
CA HIS A 284 -8.68 14.78 18.19
C HIS A 284 -8.31 13.68 19.20
N GLY A 285 -9.29 12.93 19.68
CA GLY A 285 -9.05 11.82 20.63
C GLY A 285 -8.14 10.73 20.03
N ILE A 286 -8.31 10.45 18.73
CA ILE A 286 -7.50 9.46 18.00
C ILE A 286 -6.11 10.03 17.65
N ILE A 287 -6.05 11.22 17.03
CA ILE A 287 -4.77 11.73 16.52
C ILE A 287 -3.90 12.29 17.64
N THR A 288 -4.46 13.16 18.48
CA THR A 288 -3.70 13.75 19.59
C THR A 288 -3.69 12.83 20.78
N GLY A 289 -4.85 12.40 21.28
CA GLY A 289 -4.95 11.60 22.51
C GLY A 289 -4.25 10.25 22.36
N LEU A 290 -4.70 9.42 21.43
CA LEU A 290 -4.16 8.07 21.27
C LEU A 290 -2.79 8.07 20.61
N LEU A 291 -2.66 8.60 19.36
CA LEU A 291 -1.42 8.46 18.60
C LEU A 291 -0.27 9.27 19.20
N ARG A 292 -0.49 10.56 19.52
CA ARG A 292 0.57 11.45 20.02
C ARG A 292 0.89 11.24 21.50
N GLU A 293 -0.14 11.27 22.35
CA GLU A 293 0.06 11.31 23.80
C GLU A 293 0.22 9.92 24.40
N GLU A 294 -0.63 8.96 24.04
CA GLU A 294 -0.57 7.61 24.60
C GLU A 294 0.53 6.78 23.93
N LEU A 295 0.54 6.70 22.58
CA LEU A 295 1.52 5.89 21.85
C LEU A 295 2.86 6.60 21.63
N GLY A 296 2.95 7.91 21.92
CA GLY A 296 4.19 8.68 21.87
C GLY A 296 4.72 8.95 20.45
N PHE A 297 3.89 8.88 19.42
CA PHE A 297 4.34 9.10 18.04
C PHE A 297 4.70 10.57 17.80
N ALA A 298 5.98 10.83 17.50
CA ALA A 298 6.51 12.17 17.28
C ALA A 298 6.66 12.55 15.79
N GLY A 299 6.48 11.58 14.86
CA GLY A 299 6.66 11.76 13.43
C GLY A 299 5.55 12.57 12.76
N ILE A 300 5.58 12.58 11.42
CA ILE A 300 4.60 13.29 10.60
C ILE A 300 3.28 12.49 10.56
N VAL A 301 2.15 13.19 10.72
CA VAL A 301 0.81 12.62 10.46
C VAL A 301 0.25 13.30 9.21
N CYS A 302 0.19 12.54 8.12
CA CYS A 302 -0.41 12.97 6.86
C CYS A 302 -1.80 12.33 6.73
N THR A 303 -2.84 13.11 6.43
CA THR A 303 -4.17 12.53 6.18
C THR A 303 -4.13 11.56 4.98
N ASP A 304 -5.08 10.67 4.91
CA ASP A 304 -5.39 9.97 3.66
C ASP A 304 -5.92 10.99 2.62
N TRP A 305 -6.22 10.55 1.38
CA TRP A 305 -6.45 11.43 0.23
C TRP A 305 -7.88 11.95 0.12
N GLY A 306 -8.03 13.26 -0.18
CA GLY A 306 -9.33 13.85 -0.52
C GLY A 306 -10.31 13.94 0.64
N LEU A 307 -9.89 14.46 1.80
CA LEU A 307 -10.73 14.69 2.97
C LEU A 307 -11.34 16.11 2.99
N VAL A 308 -10.81 17.04 2.20
CA VAL A 308 -11.20 18.45 2.23
C VAL A 308 -12.07 18.82 1.05
N THR A 309 -11.66 18.48 -0.17
CA THR A 309 -12.32 18.91 -1.41
C THR A 309 -13.08 17.78 -2.10
N ASP A 310 -14.21 18.11 -2.69
CA ASP A 310 -14.90 17.22 -3.61
C ASP A 310 -14.10 17.12 -4.91
N THR A 311 -14.02 15.93 -5.50
CA THR A 311 -13.23 15.68 -6.71
C THR A 311 -13.96 14.72 -7.66
N SER A 312 -13.38 14.47 -8.83
CA SER A 312 -13.82 13.42 -9.74
C SER A 312 -12.64 12.53 -10.09
N ILE A 313 -12.79 11.22 -9.90
CA ILE A 313 -11.75 10.22 -10.19
C ILE A 313 -12.31 9.26 -11.23
N MET A 314 -11.65 9.14 -12.39
CA MET A 314 -12.09 8.27 -13.49
C MET A 314 -13.54 8.52 -13.93
N GLY A 315 -14.00 9.80 -13.85
CA GLY A 315 -15.36 10.20 -14.21
C GLY A 315 -16.44 9.89 -13.15
N GLN A 316 -16.03 9.42 -11.97
CA GLN A 316 -16.91 9.22 -10.82
C GLN A 316 -16.76 10.40 -9.86
N ASP A 317 -17.90 11.00 -9.48
CA ASP A 317 -17.92 12.04 -8.46
C ASP A 317 -17.58 11.46 -7.10
N MET A 318 -16.55 12.03 -6.47
CA MET A 318 -16.04 11.62 -5.18
C MET A 318 -16.17 12.80 -4.21
N PRO A 319 -17.18 12.77 -3.31
CA PRO A 319 -17.28 13.78 -2.27
C PRO A 319 -16.09 13.66 -1.30
N ALA A 320 -15.73 14.77 -0.68
CA ALA A 320 -14.74 14.78 0.38
C ALA A 320 -15.09 13.76 1.47
N ARG A 321 -14.11 12.95 1.88
CA ARG A 321 -14.29 11.87 2.87
C ARG A 321 -14.30 12.43 4.29
N ALA A 322 -15.09 13.50 4.49
CA ALA A 322 -15.28 14.16 5.78
C ALA A 322 -16.44 13.51 6.56
N TRP A 323 -16.37 12.18 6.71
CA TRP A 323 -17.46 11.41 7.31
C TRP A 323 -17.78 11.88 8.73
N GLY A 324 -19.07 12.09 8.98
CA GLY A 324 -19.58 12.72 10.21
C GLY A 324 -19.51 14.25 10.23
N LEU A 325 -18.77 14.86 9.28
CA LEU A 325 -18.55 16.31 9.17
C LEU A 325 -18.86 16.84 7.75
N GLU A 326 -19.70 16.14 6.99
CA GLU A 326 -20.06 16.49 5.61
C GLU A 326 -20.67 17.89 5.49
N HIS A 327 -21.28 18.38 6.57
CA HIS A 327 -21.90 19.70 6.65
C HIS A 327 -20.91 20.86 6.74
N LEU A 328 -19.61 20.58 7.01
CA LEU A 328 -18.58 21.61 7.08
C LEU A 328 -18.11 22.02 5.67
N ASP A 329 -17.80 23.31 5.50
CA ASP A 329 -17.09 23.80 4.32
C ASP A 329 -15.62 23.40 4.34
N GLU A 330 -14.93 23.56 3.21
CA GLU A 330 -13.52 23.22 3.04
C GLU A 330 -12.61 23.89 4.08
N LEU A 331 -12.83 25.18 4.35
CA LEU A 331 -12.05 25.92 5.33
C LEU A 331 -12.18 25.33 6.74
N SER A 332 -13.39 24.97 7.14
CA SER A 332 -13.68 24.38 8.44
C SER A 332 -13.16 22.93 8.54
N ARG A 333 -13.14 22.18 7.43
CA ARG A 333 -12.52 20.84 7.38
C ARG A 333 -11.01 20.95 7.60
N VAL A 334 -10.33 21.88 6.92
CA VAL A 334 -8.88 22.15 7.13
C VAL A 334 -8.61 22.51 8.58
N GLU A 335 -9.39 23.44 9.15
CA GLU A 335 -9.24 23.81 10.57
C GLU A 335 -9.37 22.62 11.50
N ARG A 336 -10.40 21.77 11.28
CA ARG A 336 -10.66 20.60 12.11
C ARG A 336 -9.55 19.56 12.07
N ILE A 337 -8.99 19.29 10.87
CA ILE A 337 -7.85 18.38 10.69
C ILE A 337 -6.62 18.90 11.44
N LEU A 338 -6.32 20.20 11.32
CA LEU A 338 -5.20 20.82 12.05
C LEU A 338 -5.42 20.77 13.57
N GLN A 339 -6.63 21.02 14.04
CA GLN A 339 -6.97 20.95 15.46
C GLN A 339 -6.93 19.49 15.98
N ALA A 340 -7.25 18.51 15.14
CA ALA A 340 -7.11 17.10 15.50
C ALA A 340 -5.63 16.69 15.72
N GLY A 341 -4.66 17.38 15.11
CA GLY A 341 -3.23 17.12 15.31
C GLY A 341 -2.49 16.58 14.07
N CYS A 342 -3.14 16.52 12.90
CA CYS A 342 -2.49 16.16 11.65
C CYS A 342 -1.52 17.27 11.21
N ASP A 343 -0.46 16.87 10.48
CA ASP A 343 0.58 17.78 10.01
C ASP A 343 0.45 18.10 8.52
N GLN A 344 -0.12 17.18 7.72
CA GLN A 344 -0.13 17.29 6.27
C GLN A 344 -1.45 16.78 5.70
N PHE A 345 -1.87 17.35 4.56
CA PHE A 345 -3.09 17.02 3.83
C PHE A 345 -2.74 16.19 2.60
N GLY A 346 -3.16 14.92 2.58
CA GLY A 346 -3.00 14.02 1.45
C GLY A 346 -4.04 14.26 0.36
N GLY A 347 -3.61 14.24 -0.92
CA GLY A 347 -4.48 14.38 -2.07
C GLY A 347 -5.04 15.77 -2.31
N GLU A 348 -4.60 16.77 -1.56
CA GLU A 348 -5.11 18.13 -1.59
C GLU A 348 -4.06 19.13 -2.09
N ALA A 349 -4.49 20.23 -2.69
CA ALA A 349 -3.63 21.29 -3.21
C ALA A 349 -4.27 22.69 -2.99
N ARG A 350 -4.63 23.00 -1.73
CA ARG A 350 -5.38 24.19 -1.34
C ARG A 350 -4.65 25.00 -0.24
N PRO A 351 -3.36 25.38 -0.44
CA PRO A 351 -2.58 26.09 0.60
C PRO A 351 -3.19 27.43 1.02
N GLU A 352 -3.95 28.08 0.15
CA GLU A 352 -4.66 29.33 0.44
C GLU A 352 -5.65 29.20 1.60
N LEU A 353 -6.23 28.01 1.85
CA LEU A 353 -7.14 27.81 2.99
C LEU A 353 -6.40 27.89 4.32
N VAL A 354 -5.16 27.42 4.40
CA VAL A 354 -4.33 27.53 5.60
C VAL A 354 -3.93 28.99 5.83
N VAL A 355 -3.56 29.73 4.77
CA VAL A 355 -3.24 31.16 4.86
C VAL A 355 -4.47 31.92 5.40
N GLU A 356 -5.65 31.65 4.86
CA GLU A 356 -6.90 32.26 5.28
C GLU A 356 -7.23 31.99 6.76
N LEU A 357 -7.02 30.74 7.23
CA LEU A 357 -7.23 30.39 8.65
C LEU A 357 -6.29 31.18 9.59
N VAL A 358 -5.04 31.36 9.19
CA VAL A 358 -4.07 32.16 9.98
C VAL A 358 -4.44 33.63 9.97
N GLU A 359 -4.80 34.21 8.80
CA GLU A 359 -5.22 35.62 8.68
C GLU A 359 -6.49 35.93 9.48
N GLN A 360 -7.42 34.97 9.55
CA GLN A 360 -8.65 35.08 10.36
C GLN A 360 -8.39 34.81 11.86
N GLY A 361 -7.19 34.37 12.25
CA GLY A 361 -6.86 34.01 13.63
C GLY A 361 -7.56 32.75 14.14
N ARG A 362 -8.08 31.90 13.24
CA ARG A 362 -8.71 30.62 13.57
C ARG A 362 -7.69 29.54 13.92
N ILE A 363 -6.51 29.59 13.28
CA ILE A 363 -5.34 28.77 13.58
C ILE A 363 -4.16 29.72 13.84
N THR A 364 -3.36 29.40 14.85
CA THR A 364 -2.15 30.17 15.15
C THR A 364 -1.00 29.77 14.24
N GLU A 365 -0.11 30.71 13.92
CA GLU A 365 1.12 30.40 13.18
C GLU A 365 1.98 29.37 13.91
N ASP A 366 2.05 29.41 15.24
CA ASP A 366 2.75 28.42 16.07
C ASP A 366 2.24 26.98 15.82
N ARG A 367 0.91 26.79 15.59
CA ARG A 367 0.35 25.49 15.24
C ARG A 367 0.88 25.00 13.89
N ILE A 368 0.96 25.89 12.91
CA ILE A 368 1.51 25.60 11.59
C ILE A 368 3.00 25.28 11.70
N ASP A 369 3.74 26.09 12.48
CA ASP A 369 5.18 25.90 12.72
C ASP A 369 5.51 24.53 13.31
N ALA A 370 4.67 24.00 14.19
CA ALA A 370 4.85 22.68 14.75
C ALA A 370 4.83 21.58 13.67
N SER A 371 3.96 21.70 12.66
CA SER A 371 3.89 20.78 11.53
C SER A 371 5.04 20.97 10.56
N VAL A 372 5.32 22.21 10.16
CA VAL A 372 6.42 22.54 9.24
C VAL A 372 7.77 22.09 9.80
N ARG A 373 7.98 22.23 11.11
CA ARG A 373 9.20 21.76 11.80
C ARG A 373 9.44 20.26 11.58
N ARG A 374 8.41 19.42 11.69
CA ARG A 374 8.52 17.97 11.41
C ARG A 374 8.85 17.70 9.95
N LEU A 375 8.16 18.37 9.02
CA LEU A 375 8.37 18.21 7.58
C LEU A 375 9.79 18.66 7.15
N LEU A 376 10.28 19.79 7.66
CA LEU A 376 11.64 20.27 7.40
C LEU A 376 12.69 19.33 7.98
N ARG A 377 12.49 18.89 9.23
CA ARG A 377 13.41 17.97 9.90
C ARG A 377 13.61 16.70 9.08
N GLU A 378 12.54 16.10 8.55
CA GLU A 378 12.65 14.93 7.70
C GLU A 378 13.45 15.21 6.43
N LYS A 379 13.22 16.34 5.73
CA LYS A 379 13.99 16.71 4.55
C LYS A 379 15.48 16.87 4.84
N PHE A 380 15.84 17.46 5.99
CA PHE A 380 17.25 17.59 6.40
C PHE A 380 17.87 16.24 6.76
N VAL A 381 17.16 15.42 7.54
CA VAL A 381 17.64 14.08 7.93
C VAL A 381 17.86 13.20 6.71
N LEU A 382 16.94 13.24 5.74
CA LEU A 382 17.08 12.51 4.47
C LEU A 382 18.19 13.10 3.56
N GLY A 383 18.81 14.22 3.91
CA GLY A 383 19.88 14.82 3.12
C GLY A 383 19.42 15.45 1.81
N LEU A 384 18.13 15.81 1.68
CA LEU A 384 17.56 16.36 0.45
C LEU A 384 18.13 17.74 0.11
N PHE A 385 18.57 18.53 1.11
CA PHE A 385 19.22 19.82 0.89
C PHE A 385 20.65 19.68 0.35
N GLU A 386 21.33 18.58 0.66
CA GLU A 386 22.69 18.29 0.23
C GLU A 386 22.73 17.55 -1.11
N GLN A 387 21.78 16.61 -1.31
CA GLN A 387 21.73 15.74 -2.49
C GLN A 387 20.28 15.62 -3.00
N PRO A 388 19.72 16.69 -3.58
CA PRO A 388 18.36 16.65 -4.13
C PRO A 388 18.26 15.89 -5.45
N TYR A 389 19.38 15.73 -6.18
CA TYR A 389 19.41 15.13 -7.52
C TYR A 389 19.84 13.67 -7.47
N VAL A 390 19.38 12.91 -8.46
CA VAL A 390 19.77 11.51 -8.70
C VAL A 390 20.57 11.37 -9.98
N ASP A 391 21.38 10.31 -10.07
CA ASP A 391 22.12 9.97 -11.28
C ASP A 391 21.18 9.22 -12.27
N ALA A 392 20.58 9.95 -13.19
CA ALA A 392 19.66 9.38 -14.18
C ALA A 392 20.33 8.32 -15.07
N GLY A 393 21.64 8.46 -15.34
CA GLY A 393 22.38 7.48 -16.12
C GLY A 393 22.60 6.14 -15.38
N ALA A 394 22.63 6.17 -14.05
CA ALA A 394 22.78 4.96 -13.23
C ALA A 394 21.43 4.29 -12.92
N ALA A 395 20.29 4.98 -13.02
CA ALA A 395 18.98 4.51 -12.60
C ALA A 395 18.60 3.15 -13.23
N SER A 396 18.79 2.99 -14.54
CA SER A 396 18.47 1.75 -15.27
C SER A 396 19.38 0.56 -14.92
N GLY A 397 20.52 0.81 -14.29
CA GLY A 397 21.42 -0.23 -13.77
C GLY A 397 21.08 -0.70 -12.36
N ILE A 398 20.18 0.00 -11.66
CA ILE A 398 19.76 -0.29 -10.28
C ILE A 398 18.34 -0.83 -10.24
N VAL A 399 17.39 -0.11 -10.86
CA VAL A 399 15.98 -0.51 -10.92
C VAL A 399 15.86 -1.77 -11.77
N GLY A 400 15.20 -2.80 -11.25
CA GLY A 400 15.03 -4.08 -11.94
C GLY A 400 16.34 -4.85 -12.13
N ARG A 401 17.36 -4.61 -11.32
CA ARG A 401 18.63 -5.34 -11.36
C ARG A 401 18.38 -6.85 -11.26
N ALA A 402 19.14 -7.64 -12.00
CA ALA A 402 18.90 -9.07 -12.16
C ALA A 402 18.81 -9.87 -10.83
N ASP A 403 19.60 -9.49 -9.83
CA ASP A 403 19.53 -10.10 -8.48
C ASP A 403 18.26 -9.70 -7.73
N PHE A 404 17.75 -8.49 -7.92
CA PHE A 404 16.48 -8.03 -7.34
C PHE A 404 15.28 -8.77 -7.96
N VAL A 405 15.29 -8.90 -9.30
CA VAL A 405 14.28 -9.68 -10.01
C VAL A 405 14.30 -11.14 -9.57
N ALA A 406 15.49 -11.76 -9.50
CA ALA A 406 15.62 -13.14 -9.07
C ALA A 406 15.15 -13.36 -7.61
N ALA A 407 15.41 -12.41 -6.72
CA ALA A 407 14.92 -12.46 -5.33
C ALA A 407 13.39 -12.35 -5.26
N GLY A 408 12.78 -11.44 -6.04
CA GLY A 408 11.33 -11.31 -6.15
C GLY A 408 10.67 -12.58 -6.70
N GLU A 409 11.23 -13.16 -7.75
CA GLU A 409 10.77 -14.44 -8.33
C GLU A 409 10.88 -15.60 -7.33
N ALA A 410 11.97 -15.66 -6.55
CA ALA A 410 12.11 -16.66 -5.49
C ALA A 410 11.03 -16.50 -4.43
N ALA A 411 10.79 -15.25 -3.98
CA ALA A 411 9.72 -14.95 -3.02
C ALA A 411 8.33 -15.32 -3.57
N GLN A 412 8.05 -15.08 -4.85
CA GLN A 412 6.79 -15.51 -5.48
C GLN A 412 6.60 -17.03 -5.36
N ARG A 413 7.65 -17.84 -5.63
CA ARG A 413 7.58 -19.30 -5.52
C ARG A 413 7.34 -19.76 -4.08
N HIS A 414 8.01 -19.15 -3.12
CA HIS A 414 7.84 -19.48 -1.69
C HIS A 414 6.45 -19.12 -1.15
N ALA A 415 5.80 -18.08 -1.69
CA ALA A 415 4.49 -17.60 -1.23
C ALA A 415 3.33 -18.54 -1.63
N PHE A 416 3.48 -19.39 -2.66
CA PHE A 416 2.44 -20.34 -3.01
C PHE A 416 2.11 -21.28 -1.85
N THR A 417 0.82 -21.40 -1.55
CA THR A 417 0.30 -22.17 -0.41
C THR A 417 -0.53 -23.32 -0.92
N VAL A 418 -0.04 -24.54 -0.82
CA VAL A 418 -0.81 -25.74 -1.19
C VAL A 418 -1.78 -26.06 -0.07
N LEU A 419 -3.09 -26.00 -0.37
CA LEU A 419 -4.16 -26.24 0.59
C LEU A 419 -4.57 -27.70 0.65
N THR A 420 -4.67 -28.36 -0.52
CA THR A 420 -4.92 -29.81 -0.63
C THR A 420 -4.04 -30.42 -1.71
N ASN A 421 -3.72 -31.71 -1.58
CA ASN A 421 -2.94 -32.45 -2.55
C ASN A 421 -3.35 -33.93 -2.53
N VAL A 422 -4.41 -34.27 -3.26
CA VAL A 422 -5.01 -35.61 -3.27
C VAL A 422 -4.08 -36.56 -4.03
N GLU A 423 -3.83 -37.74 -3.46
CA GLU A 423 -2.99 -38.80 -4.05
C GLU A 423 -1.61 -38.32 -4.52
N GLU A 424 -1.05 -37.29 -3.85
CA GLU A 424 0.23 -36.68 -4.21
C GLU A 424 0.29 -36.23 -5.68
N THR A 425 -0.80 -35.63 -6.20
CA THR A 425 -0.85 -35.07 -7.56
C THR A 425 0.26 -34.07 -7.82
N LEU A 426 0.60 -33.26 -6.80
CA LEU A 426 1.74 -32.35 -6.81
C LEU A 426 2.94 -32.95 -6.06
N PRO A 427 4.16 -32.77 -6.55
CA PRO A 427 4.49 -32.17 -7.84
C PRO A 427 4.18 -33.12 -9.01
N VAL A 428 3.79 -32.54 -10.16
CA VAL A 428 3.57 -33.29 -11.39
C VAL A 428 4.89 -33.91 -11.86
N ARG A 429 4.99 -35.25 -11.83
CA ARG A 429 6.27 -35.99 -12.06
C ARG A 429 6.45 -36.49 -13.49
N SER A 430 5.41 -36.36 -14.35
CA SER A 430 5.55 -36.71 -15.76
C SER A 430 6.56 -35.78 -16.45
N PRO A 431 7.53 -36.31 -17.19
CA PRO A 431 8.59 -35.47 -17.77
C PRO A 431 8.07 -34.54 -18.89
N ARG A 432 6.95 -34.85 -19.51
CA ARG A 432 6.30 -34.02 -20.52
C ARG A 432 4.80 -34.35 -20.60
N PRO A 433 4.00 -33.91 -19.61
CA PRO A 433 2.57 -34.14 -19.62
C PRO A 433 1.87 -33.34 -20.71
N ARG A 434 0.69 -33.77 -21.11
CA ARG A 434 -0.26 -32.95 -21.86
C ARG A 434 -1.01 -32.08 -20.89
N LEU A 435 -0.92 -30.77 -21.10
CA LEU A 435 -1.45 -29.75 -20.21
C LEU A 435 -2.67 -29.08 -20.84
N TYR A 436 -3.79 -29.11 -20.14
CA TYR A 436 -4.89 -28.19 -20.39
C TYR A 436 -4.71 -26.98 -19.47
N VAL A 437 -4.77 -25.77 -19.99
CA VAL A 437 -4.50 -24.55 -19.19
C VAL A 437 -5.63 -23.54 -19.32
N GLU A 438 -6.03 -22.93 -18.20
CA GLU A 438 -6.93 -21.79 -18.11
C GLU A 438 -6.34 -20.74 -17.16
N GLY A 439 -6.31 -19.48 -17.55
CA GLY A 439 -5.70 -18.42 -16.74
C GLY A 439 -4.17 -18.51 -16.60
N VAL A 440 -3.54 -19.38 -17.39
CA VAL A 440 -2.08 -19.55 -17.51
C VAL A 440 -1.68 -19.28 -18.96
N ASP A 441 -0.62 -18.53 -19.18
CA ASP A 441 -0.09 -18.28 -20.52
C ASP A 441 0.35 -19.60 -21.19
N PRO A 442 -0.26 -19.99 -22.32
CA PRO A 442 0.10 -21.23 -23.02
C PRO A 442 1.56 -21.28 -23.47
N GLU A 443 2.17 -20.14 -23.78
CA GLU A 443 3.58 -20.07 -24.20
C GLU A 443 4.52 -20.38 -23.03
N VAL A 444 4.19 -19.89 -21.81
CA VAL A 444 4.92 -20.23 -20.59
C VAL A 444 4.71 -21.70 -20.24
N ALA A 445 3.48 -22.20 -20.31
CA ALA A 445 3.14 -23.61 -20.00
C ALA A 445 3.83 -24.61 -20.95
N ALA A 446 4.08 -24.22 -22.22
CA ALA A 446 4.73 -25.07 -23.21
C ALA A 446 6.19 -25.46 -22.82
N ALA A 447 6.82 -24.72 -21.92
CA ALA A 447 8.14 -25.09 -21.38
C ALA A 447 8.08 -26.33 -20.44
N TYR A 448 6.89 -26.63 -19.86
CA TYR A 448 6.67 -27.68 -18.88
C TYR A 448 5.97 -28.93 -19.45
N GLY A 449 5.24 -28.79 -20.57
CA GLY A 449 4.49 -29.89 -21.17
C GLY A 449 4.00 -29.58 -22.58
N GLU A 450 3.16 -30.45 -23.12
CA GLU A 450 2.44 -30.23 -24.38
C GLU A 450 1.08 -29.61 -24.07
N VAL A 451 0.87 -28.35 -24.48
CA VAL A 451 -0.42 -27.67 -24.28
C VAL A 451 -1.44 -28.21 -25.27
N VAL A 452 -2.59 -28.66 -24.76
CA VAL A 452 -3.70 -29.20 -25.53
C VAL A 452 -4.97 -28.38 -25.33
N ALA A 453 -5.80 -28.29 -26.36
CA ALA A 453 -7.03 -27.50 -26.34
C ALA A 453 -8.23 -28.24 -25.72
N ASP A 454 -8.22 -29.59 -25.75
CA ASP A 454 -9.30 -30.44 -25.23
C ASP A 454 -8.87 -31.02 -23.88
N PRO A 455 -9.59 -30.70 -22.77
CA PRO A 455 -9.27 -31.25 -21.46
C PRO A 455 -9.35 -32.79 -21.42
N ALA A 456 -10.20 -33.42 -22.23
CA ALA A 456 -10.30 -34.89 -22.29
C ALA A 456 -9.02 -35.55 -22.86
N SER A 457 -8.16 -34.80 -23.55
CA SER A 457 -6.87 -35.26 -24.05
C SER A 457 -5.71 -34.92 -23.15
N ALA A 458 -5.92 -34.18 -22.09
CA ALA A 458 -4.89 -33.75 -21.15
C ALA A 458 -4.56 -34.85 -20.11
N ASP A 459 -3.34 -34.77 -19.57
CA ASP A 459 -2.94 -35.61 -18.42
C ASP A 459 -3.19 -34.85 -17.10
N VAL A 460 -3.18 -33.51 -17.13
CA VAL A 460 -3.54 -32.62 -16.02
C VAL A 460 -4.07 -31.29 -16.56
N ALA A 461 -5.07 -30.75 -15.85
CA ALA A 461 -5.56 -29.37 -16.06
C ALA A 461 -4.98 -28.44 -15.00
N LEU A 462 -4.51 -27.28 -15.44
CA LEU A 462 -3.98 -26.21 -14.59
C LEU A 462 -4.90 -24.99 -14.76
N VAL A 463 -5.59 -24.61 -13.70
CA VAL A 463 -6.57 -23.53 -13.72
C VAL A 463 -6.14 -22.46 -12.71
N ARG A 464 -6.00 -21.21 -13.15
CA ARG A 464 -5.75 -20.05 -12.27
C ARG A 464 -6.96 -19.13 -12.29
N MET A 465 -7.44 -18.78 -11.12
CA MET A 465 -8.61 -17.91 -10.93
C MET A 465 -8.32 -16.85 -9.87
N GLN A 466 -9.17 -15.83 -9.83
CA GLN A 466 -9.15 -14.80 -8.78
C GLN A 466 -10.31 -15.00 -7.81
N THR A 467 -10.15 -14.50 -6.58
CA THR A 467 -11.25 -14.40 -5.61
C THR A 467 -12.46 -13.72 -6.26
N PRO A 468 -13.65 -14.31 -6.14
CA PRO A 468 -14.87 -13.70 -6.66
C PRO A 468 -15.16 -12.35 -6.01
N TYR A 469 -15.78 -11.45 -6.75
CA TYR A 469 -16.24 -10.16 -6.26
C TYR A 469 -17.49 -9.69 -7.02
N GLU A 470 -18.21 -8.76 -6.45
CA GLU A 470 -19.36 -8.12 -7.06
C GLU A 470 -18.93 -6.84 -7.78
N PRO A 471 -19.07 -6.76 -9.13
CA PRO A 471 -18.67 -5.57 -9.87
C PRO A 471 -19.44 -4.33 -9.42
N ARG A 472 -18.74 -3.23 -9.17
CA ARG A 472 -19.33 -1.93 -8.82
C ARG A 472 -19.40 -1.04 -10.07
N PRO A 473 -20.42 -0.14 -10.16
CA PRO A 473 -20.70 0.62 -11.39
C PRO A 473 -19.77 1.81 -11.64
N GLY A 474 -19.12 2.36 -10.62
CA GLY A 474 -18.24 3.52 -10.73
C GLY A 474 -16.87 3.15 -11.30
N GLY A 475 -16.23 4.05 -12.06
CA GLY A 475 -14.92 3.80 -12.65
C GLY A 475 -13.82 3.55 -11.60
N PHE A 476 -13.76 4.39 -10.58
CA PHE A 476 -12.84 4.22 -9.45
C PHE A 476 -13.30 3.10 -8.50
N GLU A 477 -14.59 3.03 -8.22
CA GLU A 477 -15.22 2.03 -7.37
C GLU A 477 -15.02 0.60 -7.88
N ALA A 478 -15.01 0.40 -9.21
CA ALA A 478 -14.79 -0.91 -9.83
C ALA A 478 -13.39 -1.51 -9.55
N MET A 479 -12.45 -0.69 -9.08
CA MET A 479 -11.11 -1.14 -8.69
C MET A 479 -11.05 -1.74 -7.27
N PHE A 480 -12.16 -1.67 -6.51
CA PHE A 480 -12.27 -2.21 -5.17
C PHE A 480 -13.11 -3.50 -5.21
N HIS A 481 -12.46 -4.63 -5.11
CA HIS A 481 -13.15 -5.93 -5.07
C HIS A 481 -13.92 -6.05 -3.75
N ALA A 482 -15.25 -6.10 -3.81
CA ALA A 482 -16.13 -6.13 -2.65
C ALA A 482 -17.24 -7.18 -2.81
N GLY A 483 -18.10 -7.33 -1.82
CA GLY A 483 -19.26 -8.21 -1.84
C GLY A 483 -18.93 -9.68 -1.60
N SER A 484 -19.79 -10.58 -2.12
CA SER A 484 -19.72 -12.01 -1.88
C SER A 484 -18.37 -12.63 -2.23
N LEU A 485 -17.95 -13.59 -1.41
CA LEU A 485 -16.75 -14.41 -1.58
C LEU A 485 -17.07 -15.77 -2.24
N ASP A 486 -18.35 -16.05 -2.55
CA ASP A 486 -18.77 -17.28 -3.19
C ASP A 486 -18.33 -17.37 -4.64
N ILE A 487 -17.77 -18.51 -5.04
CA ILE A 487 -17.61 -18.84 -6.45
C ILE A 487 -19.03 -18.99 -7.05
N PRO A 488 -19.35 -18.35 -8.21
CA PRO A 488 -20.63 -18.52 -8.87
C PRO A 488 -21.00 -19.98 -9.10
N ALA A 489 -22.27 -20.35 -8.91
CA ALA A 489 -22.69 -21.74 -8.93
C ALA A 489 -22.43 -22.45 -10.27
N ASP A 490 -22.57 -21.73 -11.38
CA ASP A 490 -22.26 -22.23 -12.73
C ASP A 490 -20.76 -22.49 -12.91
N GLU A 491 -19.92 -21.66 -12.29
CA GLU A 491 -18.46 -21.84 -12.29
C GLU A 491 -18.05 -23.05 -11.42
N VAL A 492 -18.69 -23.25 -10.26
CA VAL A 492 -18.50 -24.46 -9.45
C VAL A 492 -18.86 -25.71 -10.24
N GLU A 493 -20.00 -25.69 -10.96
CA GLU A 493 -20.42 -26.82 -11.81
C GLU A 493 -19.43 -27.09 -12.94
N ARG A 494 -18.93 -26.04 -13.59
CA ARG A 494 -17.91 -26.12 -14.64
C ARG A 494 -16.60 -26.72 -14.13
N LEU A 495 -16.08 -26.26 -13.01
CA LEU A 495 -14.84 -26.77 -12.39
C LEU A 495 -15.00 -28.22 -11.97
N ARG A 496 -16.13 -28.60 -11.41
CA ARG A 496 -16.44 -30.01 -11.07
C ARG A 496 -16.49 -30.91 -12.30
N ALA A 497 -17.09 -30.44 -13.38
CA ALA A 497 -17.13 -31.17 -14.64
C ALA A 497 -15.73 -31.35 -15.24
N LEU A 498 -14.90 -30.33 -15.20
CA LEU A 498 -13.49 -30.39 -15.62
C LEU A 498 -12.72 -31.41 -14.77
N ALA A 499 -12.83 -31.34 -13.45
CA ALA A 499 -12.14 -32.22 -12.52
C ALA A 499 -12.56 -33.71 -12.63
N LEU A 500 -13.80 -33.96 -13.08
CA LEU A 500 -14.24 -35.32 -13.42
C LEU A 500 -13.62 -35.86 -14.72
N ALA A 501 -13.26 -34.97 -15.65
CA ALA A 501 -12.68 -35.34 -16.94
C ALA A 501 -11.17 -35.54 -16.88
N VAL A 502 -10.48 -34.76 -16.05
CA VAL A 502 -9.02 -34.72 -15.94
C VAL A 502 -8.59 -34.26 -14.54
N PRO A 503 -7.51 -34.86 -13.95
CA PRO A 503 -6.97 -34.33 -12.68
C PRO A 503 -6.69 -32.84 -12.79
N THR A 504 -7.32 -32.03 -11.92
CA THR A 504 -7.28 -30.58 -12.00
C THR A 504 -6.53 -30.00 -10.80
N VAL A 505 -5.55 -29.15 -11.07
CA VAL A 505 -4.89 -28.28 -10.10
C VAL A 505 -5.55 -26.91 -10.22
N LEU A 506 -6.17 -26.43 -9.15
CA LEU A 506 -6.79 -25.12 -9.09
C LEU A 506 -5.92 -24.19 -8.24
N ASP A 507 -5.39 -23.11 -8.83
CA ASP A 507 -4.81 -21.98 -8.12
C ASP A 507 -5.85 -20.86 -7.98
N MET A 508 -6.11 -20.47 -6.74
CA MET A 508 -6.95 -19.33 -6.41
C MET A 508 -6.07 -18.16 -5.95
N HIS A 509 -6.02 -17.10 -6.74
CA HIS A 509 -5.40 -15.85 -6.30
C HIS A 509 -6.30 -15.18 -5.28
N LEU A 510 -5.79 -15.04 -4.05
CA LEU A 510 -6.52 -14.51 -2.91
C LEU A 510 -6.08 -13.06 -2.63
N ASP A 511 -6.79 -12.10 -3.18
CA ASP A 511 -6.75 -10.69 -2.73
C ASP A 511 -7.61 -10.48 -1.47
N ARG A 512 -8.56 -11.39 -1.25
CA ARG A 512 -9.42 -11.60 -0.07
C ARG A 512 -9.61 -13.10 0.13
N PRO A 513 -10.09 -13.57 1.29
CA PRO A 513 -10.56 -14.94 1.45
C PRO A 513 -11.62 -15.30 0.39
N ALA A 514 -11.68 -16.57 0.01
CA ALA A 514 -12.69 -17.10 -0.93
C ALA A 514 -13.42 -18.32 -0.33
N ILE A 515 -14.69 -18.51 -0.70
CA ILE A 515 -15.48 -19.70 -0.31
C ILE A 515 -15.17 -20.82 -1.30
N LEU A 516 -14.30 -21.75 -0.89
CA LEU A 516 -13.80 -22.84 -1.74
C LEU A 516 -14.51 -24.18 -1.50
N THR A 517 -15.51 -24.23 -0.61
CA THR A 517 -16.25 -25.43 -0.22
C THR A 517 -16.87 -26.14 -1.41
N GLY A 518 -17.31 -25.39 -2.43
CA GLY A 518 -17.90 -25.96 -3.65
C GLY A 518 -16.94 -26.77 -4.52
N VAL A 519 -15.63 -26.56 -4.40
CA VAL A 519 -14.62 -27.13 -5.32
C VAL A 519 -13.54 -27.95 -4.63
N VAL A 520 -13.32 -27.77 -3.33
CA VAL A 520 -12.19 -28.38 -2.59
C VAL A 520 -12.13 -29.90 -2.70
N ASP A 521 -13.29 -30.58 -2.65
CA ASP A 521 -13.37 -32.05 -2.72
C ASP A 521 -13.37 -32.59 -4.17
N ALA A 522 -13.44 -31.70 -5.15
CA ALA A 522 -13.50 -32.08 -6.56
C ALA A 522 -12.15 -32.05 -7.26
N VAL A 523 -11.29 -31.09 -6.88
CA VAL A 523 -9.99 -30.88 -7.52
C VAL A 523 -8.91 -31.81 -6.96
N ALA A 524 -7.94 -32.17 -7.79
CA ALA A 524 -6.82 -33.02 -7.39
C ALA A 524 -5.82 -32.29 -6.50
N ALA A 525 -5.65 -30.99 -6.69
CA ALA A 525 -4.92 -30.12 -5.77
C ALA A 525 -5.51 -28.72 -5.78
N LEU A 526 -5.53 -28.10 -4.62
CA LEU A 526 -5.96 -26.72 -4.42
C LEU A 526 -4.76 -25.91 -3.91
N VAL A 527 -4.47 -24.81 -4.59
CA VAL A 527 -3.37 -23.90 -4.29
C VAL A 527 -3.95 -22.51 -4.05
N ALA A 528 -3.41 -21.77 -3.11
CA ALA A 528 -3.65 -20.36 -2.92
C ALA A 528 -2.41 -19.57 -3.33
N SER A 529 -2.61 -18.45 -4.02
CA SER A 529 -1.55 -17.53 -4.41
C SER A 529 -1.88 -16.09 -3.97
N PHE A 530 -0.84 -15.30 -3.76
CA PHE A 530 -0.92 -13.92 -3.29
C PHE A 530 -0.01 -13.03 -4.16
N GLY A 531 -0.20 -13.09 -5.49
CA GLY A 531 0.68 -12.47 -6.46
C GLY A 531 1.85 -13.39 -6.83
N GLY A 532 1.80 -13.91 -8.05
CA GLY A 532 2.84 -14.78 -8.58
C GLY A 532 2.67 -14.98 -10.09
N SER A 533 3.80 -14.95 -10.81
CA SER A 533 3.84 -15.17 -12.26
C SER A 533 3.45 -16.62 -12.61
N ASP A 534 3.06 -16.84 -13.86
CA ASP A 534 2.79 -18.20 -14.37
C ASP A 534 4.01 -19.09 -14.26
N ALA A 535 5.21 -18.56 -14.50
CA ALA A 535 6.45 -19.31 -14.34
C ALA A 535 6.65 -19.76 -12.88
N ALA A 536 6.42 -18.88 -11.90
CA ALA A 536 6.54 -19.22 -10.48
C ALA A 536 5.50 -20.28 -10.06
N PHE A 537 4.26 -20.17 -10.56
CA PHE A 537 3.23 -21.19 -10.36
C PHE A 537 3.65 -22.55 -10.92
N LEU A 538 4.10 -22.58 -12.17
CA LEU A 538 4.52 -23.81 -12.85
C LEU A 538 5.77 -24.43 -12.19
N ASP A 539 6.74 -23.62 -11.74
CA ASP A 539 7.88 -24.12 -10.99
C ASP A 539 7.45 -24.89 -9.73
N VAL A 540 6.45 -24.38 -9.01
CA VAL A 540 5.87 -25.05 -7.85
C VAL A 540 5.10 -26.30 -8.27
N VAL A 541 4.22 -26.22 -9.28
CA VAL A 541 3.42 -27.36 -9.77
C VAL A 541 4.30 -28.53 -10.22
N PHE A 542 5.44 -28.24 -10.85
CA PHE A 542 6.38 -29.26 -11.34
C PHE A 542 7.51 -29.59 -10.38
N GLY A 543 7.49 -29.04 -9.16
CA GLY A 543 8.47 -29.34 -8.11
C GLY A 543 9.86 -28.79 -8.37
N GLN A 544 10.01 -27.76 -9.24
CA GLN A 544 11.25 -27.01 -9.42
C GLN A 544 11.48 -26.03 -8.26
N ALA A 545 10.39 -25.69 -7.53
CA ALA A 545 10.40 -24.95 -6.29
C ALA A 545 9.47 -25.60 -5.26
N LEU A 546 9.77 -25.40 -3.97
CA LEU A 546 8.92 -25.89 -2.89
C LEU A 546 7.90 -24.82 -2.49
N PRO A 547 6.62 -25.20 -2.31
CA PRO A 547 5.64 -24.34 -1.68
C PRO A 547 5.91 -24.25 -0.18
N GLU A 548 6.16 -23.06 0.33
CA GLU A 548 6.45 -22.83 1.76
C GLU A 548 5.37 -21.97 2.43
N GLY A 549 4.48 -21.39 1.62
CA GLY A 549 3.44 -20.49 2.07
C GLY A 549 2.49 -21.11 3.08
N ARG A 550 2.00 -20.27 3.99
CA ARG A 550 0.97 -20.56 4.98
C ARG A 550 -0.13 -19.52 4.84
N LEU A 551 -1.39 -19.92 5.03
CA LEU A 551 -2.50 -18.97 4.98
C LEU A 551 -2.32 -17.84 6.01
N PRO A 552 -2.38 -16.56 5.59
CA PRO A 552 -2.26 -15.42 6.51
C PRO A 552 -3.60 -15.05 7.16
N PHE A 553 -4.66 -15.83 6.93
CA PHE A 553 -6.00 -15.68 7.50
C PHE A 553 -6.76 -17.01 7.45
N ASP A 554 -7.85 -17.10 8.21
CA ASP A 554 -8.80 -18.20 8.07
C ASP A 554 -9.54 -18.14 6.74
N LEU A 555 -9.71 -19.27 6.04
CA LEU A 555 -10.58 -19.37 4.88
C LEU A 555 -11.97 -19.83 5.31
N PRO A 556 -12.99 -18.97 5.19
CA PRO A 556 -14.34 -19.28 5.63
C PRO A 556 -14.98 -20.40 4.78
N ARG A 557 -15.89 -21.16 5.38
CA ARG A 557 -16.61 -22.26 4.71
C ARG A 557 -17.85 -21.78 3.97
N SER A 558 -18.44 -20.66 4.36
CA SER A 558 -19.66 -20.12 3.75
C SER A 558 -19.81 -18.63 4.03
N MET A 559 -20.57 -17.94 3.19
CA MET A 559 -20.95 -16.55 3.43
C MET A 559 -21.72 -16.37 4.74
N ALA A 560 -22.57 -17.34 5.11
CA ALA A 560 -23.27 -17.29 6.40
C ALA A 560 -22.33 -17.29 7.60
N ALA A 561 -21.18 -17.98 7.52
CA ALA A 561 -20.16 -17.94 8.56
C ALA A 561 -19.43 -16.57 8.58
N VAL A 562 -19.17 -15.97 7.42
CA VAL A 562 -18.61 -14.63 7.30
C VAL A 562 -19.54 -13.58 7.90
N GLU A 563 -20.82 -13.62 7.56
CA GLU A 563 -21.85 -12.69 8.06
C GLU A 563 -22.08 -12.80 9.58
N ALA A 564 -21.82 -13.97 10.15
CA ALA A 564 -21.93 -14.21 11.59
C ALA A 564 -20.67 -13.81 12.38
N SER A 565 -19.54 -13.60 11.70
CA SER A 565 -18.26 -13.23 12.31
C SER A 565 -18.27 -11.76 12.75
N ARG A 566 -17.56 -11.47 13.83
CA ARG A 566 -17.33 -10.11 14.31
C ARG A 566 -16.15 -9.50 13.55
N SER A 567 -16.39 -8.39 12.86
CA SER A 567 -15.43 -7.76 11.94
C SER A 567 -14.11 -7.28 12.58
N ASP A 568 -14.07 -7.15 13.90
CA ASP A 568 -12.90 -6.73 14.67
C ASP A 568 -12.13 -7.87 15.35
N VAL A 569 -12.62 -9.12 15.22
CA VAL A 569 -12.06 -10.29 15.94
C VAL A 569 -11.37 -11.23 14.95
N PRO A 570 -10.06 -11.51 15.12
CA PRO A 570 -9.37 -12.47 14.26
C PRO A 570 -9.89 -13.90 14.51
N TYR A 571 -9.84 -14.75 13.50
CA TYR A 571 -10.20 -16.19 13.59
C TYR A 571 -11.63 -16.46 14.08
N ASP A 572 -12.54 -15.49 13.95
CA ASP A 572 -13.90 -15.57 14.45
C ASP A 572 -14.85 -16.34 13.52
N THR A 573 -14.40 -16.69 12.32
CA THR A 573 -15.20 -17.48 11.37
C THR A 573 -15.48 -18.87 11.93
N GLU A 574 -16.77 -19.21 12.08
CA GLU A 574 -17.19 -20.53 12.57
C GLU A 574 -16.82 -21.64 11.56
N ASP A 575 -16.20 -22.71 12.05
CA ASP A 575 -15.81 -23.91 11.27
C ASP A 575 -15.15 -23.55 9.91
N PRO A 576 -14.05 -22.78 9.87
CA PRO A 576 -13.44 -22.42 8.61
C PRO A 576 -12.98 -23.64 7.81
N LEU A 577 -12.94 -23.50 6.48
CA LEU A 577 -12.47 -24.57 5.60
C LEU A 577 -11.00 -24.89 5.86
N PHE A 578 -10.19 -23.83 6.04
CA PHE A 578 -8.79 -23.91 6.46
C PHE A 578 -8.49 -22.82 7.46
N ARG A 579 -7.70 -23.14 8.48
CA ARG A 579 -7.25 -22.20 9.51
C ARG A 579 -6.04 -21.40 9.07
N PHE A 580 -5.86 -20.23 9.66
CA PHE A 580 -4.59 -19.50 9.65
C PHE A 580 -3.40 -20.45 9.88
N GLY A 581 -2.30 -20.24 9.15
CA GLY A 581 -1.11 -21.07 9.22
C GLY A 581 -1.19 -22.41 8.48
N HIS A 582 -2.36 -22.75 7.87
CA HIS A 582 -2.48 -23.95 7.04
C HIS A 582 -1.68 -23.82 5.74
N GLY A 583 -1.01 -24.90 5.37
CA GLY A 583 -0.29 -25.05 4.10
C GLY A 583 0.45 -26.38 4.10
N LEU A 584 0.50 -27.04 2.97
CA LEU A 584 1.22 -28.28 2.74
C LEU A 584 2.54 -27.98 2.03
N THR A 585 3.52 -28.84 2.25
CA THR A 585 4.76 -28.82 1.46
C THR A 585 4.98 -30.20 0.85
N TYR A 586 5.84 -30.29 -0.16
CA TYR A 586 6.18 -31.56 -0.77
C TYR A 586 7.06 -32.39 0.16
N PRO A 587 6.92 -33.73 0.15
CA PRO A 587 7.86 -34.59 0.85
C PRO A 587 9.27 -34.27 0.34
N SER A 588 10.21 -34.12 1.25
CA SER A 588 11.63 -34.00 0.89
C SER A 588 11.97 -35.21 0.01
N GLY A 589 12.40 -34.98 -1.22
CA GLY A 589 12.78 -36.05 -2.13
C GLY A 589 13.86 -36.94 -1.50
N PRO A 590 13.98 -38.19 -1.96
CA PRO A 590 14.98 -39.13 -1.42
C PRO A 590 16.41 -38.64 -1.62
#